data_7f0ae8ebdecee7e03ee5bc85d08a1f71
#
_entry.id   7f0ae8ebdecee7e03ee5bc85d08a1f71
#
_cell.length_a   1.000
_cell.length_b   1.000
_cell.length_c   1.000
_cell.angle_alpha   90.00
_cell.angle_beta   90.00
_cell.angle_gamma   90.00
#
_symmetry.space_group_name_H-M   'P 1'
#
loop_
_entity.id
_entity.type
_entity.pdbx_description
1 polymer ?
#
loop_
_entity_poly.entity_id
_entity_poly.type
_entity_poly.pdbx_seq_one_letter_code
_entity_poly.pdbx_strand_id
1 'polypeptide(L)'
;MLKIAICDDTREERELVEQYAKRYFDARKQPAEFEIFHSMQDVLDTGRACDLYLLDVLMPGKNGIQGAADLLKLYADPVIIFITSSLESAVDSYRVCASGFLLKPVHWED
;
A
#
# COMPACT_ATOMS: atom_id res chain seq x y z
N MET A 1 15.34 -10.32 -2.55
CA MET A 1 14.19 -9.86 -3.34
C MET A 1 13.24 -9.08 -2.44
N LEU A 2 12.82 -7.90 -2.87
CA LEU A 2 11.86 -7.09 -2.12
C LEU A 2 10.48 -7.73 -2.16
N LYS A 3 9.76 -7.69 -1.04
CA LYS A 3 8.38 -8.13 -0.96
C LYS A 3 7.47 -6.92 -0.84
N ILE A 4 6.52 -6.80 -1.75
CA ILE A 4 5.65 -5.64 -1.86
C ILE A 4 4.20 -6.09 -1.75
N ALA A 5 3.49 -5.55 -0.78
CA ALA A 5 2.06 -5.81 -0.60
C ALA A 5 1.27 -4.69 -1.27
N ILE A 6 0.27 -5.04 -2.06
CA ILE A 6 -0.65 -4.10 -2.68
C ILE A 6 -2.04 -4.45 -2.17
N CYS A 7 -2.71 -3.50 -1.51
CA CYS A 7 -4.02 -3.70 -0.93
C CYS A 7 -4.99 -2.63 -1.44
N ASP A 8 -6.03 -3.06 -2.16
CA ASP A 8 -7.07 -2.19 -2.70
C ASP A 8 -8.30 -3.06 -2.95
N ASP A 9 -9.47 -2.59 -2.58
CA ASP A 9 -10.70 -3.34 -2.78
C ASP A 9 -11.26 -3.23 -4.21
N THR A 10 -10.77 -2.27 -4.99
CA THR A 10 -11.19 -2.05 -6.38
C THR A 10 -10.19 -2.71 -7.33
N ARG A 11 -10.66 -3.71 -8.08
CA ARG A 11 -9.80 -4.50 -8.97
C ARG A 11 -9.05 -3.66 -9.99
N GLU A 12 -9.73 -2.74 -10.65
CA GLU A 12 -9.13 -1.91 -11.70
C GLU A 12 -8.02 -1.04 -11.14
N GLU A 13 -8.24 -0.42 -9.99
CA GLU A 13 -7.24 0.42 -9.35
C GLU A 13 -6.08 -0.41 -8.82
N ARG A 14 -6.36 -1.58 -8.28
CA ARG A 14 -5.35 -2.50 -7.77
C ARG A 14 -4.42 -2.96 -8.89
N GLU A 15 -4.99 -3.32 -10.04
CA GLU A 15 -4.21 -3.74 -11.20
C GLU A 15 -3.34 -2.61 -11.75
N LEU A 16 -3.86 -1.40 -11.75
CA LEU A 16 -3.11 -0.22 -12.21
C LEU A 16 -1.90 0.06 -11.31
N VAL A 17 -2.10 0.00 -10.01
CA VAL A 17 -1.00 0.18 -9.04
C VAL A 17 0.05 -0.92 -9.23
N GLU A 18 -0.39 -2.15 -9.42
CA GLU A 18 0.52 -3.26 -9.65
C GLU A 18 1.37 -3.06 -10.91
N GLN A 19 0.75 -2.63 -12.00
CA GLN A 19 1.46 -2.35 -13.26
C GLN A 19 2.51 -1.26 -13.07
N TYR A 20 2.17 -0.17 -12.43
CA TYR A 20 3.10 0.94 -12.20
C TYR A 20 4.24 0.52 -11.28
N ALA A 21 3.94 -0.24 -10.23
CA ALA A 21 4.97 -0.72 -9.32
C ALA A 21 5.95 -1.66 -10.03
N LYS A 22 5.44 -2.56 -10.86
CA LYS A 22 6.29 -3.47 -11.64
C LYS A 22 7.19 -2.70 -12.59
N ARG A 23 6.67 -1.69 -13.29
CA ARG A 23 7.46 -0.86 -14.19
C ARG A 23 8.55 -0.09 -13.45
N TYR A 24 8.22 0.42 -12.28
CA TYR A 24 9.17 1.17 -11.44
C TYR A 24 10.37 0.29 -11.07
N PHE A 25 10.13 -0.91 -10.56
CA PHE A 25 11.19 -1.79 -10.11
C PHE A 25 11.94 -2.42 -11.29
N ASP A 26 11.28 -2.72 -12.39
CA ASP A 26 11.93 -3.22 -13.60
C ASP A 26 12.89 -2.19 -14.18
N ALA A 27 12.47 -0.92 -14.22
CA ALA A 27 13.32 0.17 -14.72
C ALA A 27 14.59 0.33 -13.90
N ARG A 28 14.55 -0.02 -12.62
CA ARG A 28 15.69 0.05 -11.70
C ARG A 28 16.42 -1.27 -11.57
N LYS A 29 16.01 -2.29 -12.30
CA LYS A 29 16.56 -3.64 -12.25
C LYS A 29 16.57 -4.22 -10.83
N GLN A 30 15.54 -3.86 -10.06
CA GLN A 30 15.37 -4.34 -8.70
C GLN A 30 14.38 -5.51 -8.68
N PRO A 31 14.82 -6.74 -8.35
CA PRO A 31 13.89 -7.86 -8.22
C PRO A 31 12.88 -7.62 -7.11
N ALA A 32 11.62 -7.90 -7.39
CA ALA A 32 10.53 -7.70 -6.44
C ALA A 32 9.46 -8.77 -6.58
N GLU A 33 8.90 -9.19 -5.46
CA GLU A 33 7.73 -10.06 -5.39
C GLU A 33 6.53 -9.23 -4.96
N PHE A 34 5.38 -9.46 -5.61
CA PHE A 34 4.15 -8.74 -5.32
C PHE A 34 3.12 -9.69 -4.72
N GLU A 35 2.55 -9.31 -3.57
CA GLU A 35 1.39 -9.99 -2.99
C GLU A 35 0.21 -9.04 -3.08
N ILE A 36 -0.91 -9.56 -3.58
CA ILE A 36 -2.10 -8.77 -3.85
C ILE A 36 -3.18 -9.11 -2.82
N PHE A 37 -3.73 -8.09 -2.18
CA PHE A 37 -4.73 -8.24 -1.15
C PHE A 37 -5.96 -7.40 -1.47
N HIS A 38 -7.13 -7.88 -1.04
CA HIS A 38 -8.41 -7.23 -1.28
C HIS A 38 -8.90 -6.46 -0.06
N SER A 39 -8.31 -6.70 1.11
CA SER A 39 -8.67 -6.03 2.36
C SER A 39 -7.48 -5.96 3.30
N MET A 40 -7.55 -5.05 4.27
CA MET A 40 -6.50 -4.95 5.30
C MET A 40 -6.50 -6.18 6.21
N GLN A 41 -7.66 -6.79 6.43
CA GLN A 41 -7.71 -8.01 7.25
C GLN A 41 -6.90 -9.13 6.60
N ASP A 42 -6.97 -9.25 5.27
CA ASP A 42 -6.17 -10.25 4.54
C ASP A 42 -4.67 -9.98 4.70
N VAL A 43 -4.25 -8.70 4.66
CA VAL A 43 -2.84 -8.33 4.88
C VAL A 43 -2.39 -8.76 6.26
N LEU A 44 -3.18 -8.47 7.28
CA LEU A 44 -2.84 -8.78 8.67
C LEU A 44 -2.85 -10.28 8.95
N ASP A 45 -3.76 -11.02 8.30
CA ASP A 45 -3.92 -12.45 8.52
C ASP A 45 -2.77 -13.28 7.98
N THR A 46 -1.97 -12.75 7.03
CA THR A 46 -0.85 -13.51 6.48
C THR A 46 0.22 -13.82 7.53
N GLY A 47 0.35 -12.97 8.55
CA GLY A 47 1.40 -13.10 9.56
C GLY A 47 2.81 -12.91 9.02
N ARG A 48 2.96 -12.40 7.80
CA ARG A 48 4.26 -12.17 7.15
C ARG A 48 4.48 -10.70 6.89
N ALA A 49 5.69 -10.22 7.21
CA ALA A 49 6.07 -8.84 6.94
C ALA A 49 6.45 -8.68 5.47
N CYS A 50 6.11 -7.52 4.89
CA CYS A 50 6.57 -7.11 3.58
C CYS A 50 7.50 -5.91 3.73
N ASP A 51 8.34 -5.69 2.72
CA ASP A 51 9.28 -4.56 2.73
C ASP A 51 8.57 -3.25 2.42
N LEU A 52 7.51 -3.30 1.61
CA LEU A 52 6.75 -2.12 1.21
C LEU A 52 5.27 -2.48 1.18
N TYR A 53 4.44 -1.59 1.71
CA TYR A 53 2.98 -1.70 1.68
C TYR A 53 2.41 -0.54 0.87
N LEU A 54 1.69 -0.85 -0.21
CA LEU A 54 0.94 0.11 -1.01
C LEU A 54 -0.54 -0.09 -0.67
N LEU A 55 -1.11 0.84 0.11
CA LEU A 55 -2.42 0.65 0.72
C LEU A 55 -3.41 1.70 0.24
N ASP A 56 -4.59 1.26 -0.22
CA ASP A 56 -5.72 2.15 -0.39
C ASP A 56 -6.28 2.50 1.00
N VAL A 57 -6.63 3.76 1.20
CA VAL A 57 -7.19 4.21 2.48
C VAL A 57 -8.67 3.88 2.57
N LEU A 58 -9.44 4.17 1.51
CA LEU A 58 -10.90 4.04 1.54
C LEU A 58 -11.32 2.64 1.13
N MET A 59 -11.56 1.78 2.12
CA MET A 59 -12.00 0.40 1.91
C MET A 59 -13.09 0.05 2.92
N PRO A 60 -14.03 -0.85 2.54
CA PRO A 60 -15.01 -1.35 3.51
C PRO A 60 -14.34 -2.06 4.68
N GLY A 61 -14.94 -1.97 5.86
CA GLY A 61 -14.38 -2.56 7.07
C GLY A 61 -13.19 -1.75 7.57
N LYS A 62 -12.07 -2.43 7.86
CA LYS A 62 -10.86 -1.76 8.32
C LYS A 62 -10.20 -1.03 7.15
N ASN A 63 -10.08 0.29 7.23
CA ASN A 63 -9.46 1.09 6.18
C ASN A 63 -7.92 0.99 6.25
N GLY A 64 -7.25 1.58 5.23
CA GLY A 64 -5.79 1.50 5.14
C GLY A 64 -5.06 2.16 6.31
N ILE A 65 -5.61 3.25 6.86
CA ILE A 65 -4.98 3.95 7.99
C ILE A 65 -5.05 3.10 9.26
N GLN A 66 -6.21 2.50 9.53
CA GLN A 66 -6.37 1.59 10.66
C GLN A 66 -5.46 0.36 10.52
N GLY A 67 -5.39 -0.19 9.30
CA GLY A 67 -4.51 -1.31 9.01
C GLY A 67 -3.04 -0.96 9.17
N ALA A 68 -2.64 0.24 8.74
CA ALA A 68 -1.26 0.69 8.90
C ALA A 68 -0.89 0.83 10.38
N ALA A 69 -1.80 1.34 11.21
CA ALA A 69 -1.57 1.41 12.64
C ALA A 69 -1.32 0.02 13.23
N ASP A 70 -2.08 -0.99 12.80
CA ASP A 70 -1.88 -2.38 13.23
C ASP A 70 -0.55 -2.93 12.75
N LEU A 71 -0.15 -2.63 11.51
CA LEU A 71 1.15 -3.06 10.98
C LEU A 71 2.32 -2.49 11.79
N LEU A 72 2.21 -1.24 12.23
CA LEU A 72 3.24 -0.60 13.05
C LEU A 72 3.36 -1.26 14.42
N LYS A 73 2.30 -1.89 14.91
CA LYS A 73 2.34 -2.65 16.17
C LYS A 73 2.94 -4.03 16.00
N LEU A 74 2.77 -4.63 14.81
CA LEU A 74 3.22 -6.00 14.53
C LEU A 74 4.67 -6.08 14.06
N TYR A 75 5.13 -5.08 13.33
CA TYR A 75 6.43 -5.13 12.66
C TYR A 75 7.22 -3.85 12.93
N ALA A 76 8.55 -3.97 12.96
CA ALA A 76 9.44 -2.82 13.10
C ALA A 76 9.58 -2.13 11.73
N ASP A 77 9.41 -0.83 11.71
CA ASP A 77 9.71 0.05 10.57
C ASP A 77 9.14 -0.37 9.21
N PRO A 78 7.84 -0.71 9.10
CA PRO A 78 7.28 -0.99 7.77
C PRO A 78 7.28 0.29 6.92
N VAL A 79 7.62 0.15 5.64
CA VAL A 79 7.51 1.26 4.69
C VAL A 79 6.10 1.24 4.13
N ILE A 80 5.35 2.31 4.36
CA ILE A 80 3.94 2.39 3.98
C ILE A 80 3.71 3.61 3.10
N ILE A 81 3.11 3.38 1.93
CA ILE A 81 2.67 4.43 1.02
C ILE A 81 1.18 4.27 0.82
N PHE A 82 0.42 5.31 1.16
CA PHE A 82 -1.01 5.32 0.94
C PHE A 82 -1.34 5.80 -0.46
N ILE A 83 -2.34 5.18 -1.07
CA ILE A 83 -2.87 5.57 -2.38
C ILE A 83 -4.34 5.83 -2.18
N THR A 84 -4.76 7.08 -2.33
CA THR A 84 -6.13 7.48 -1.98
C THR A 84 -6.65 8.57 -2.91
N SER A 85 -7.98 8.63 -3.05
CA SER A 85 -8.65 9.71 -3.76
C SER A 85 -9.03 10.87 -2.84
N SER A 86 -8.74 10.78 -1.55
CA SER A 86 -9.17 11.76 -0.54
C SER A 86 -7.99 12.54 0.05
N LEU A 87 -8.00 13.86 -0.08
CA LEU A 87 -7.01 14.73 0.57
C LEU A 87 -7.12 14.68 2.09
N GLU A 88 -8.34 14.53 2.63
CA GLU A 88 -8.53 14.39 4.07
C GLU A 88 -7.81 13.16 4.61
N SER A 89 -7.90 12.05 3.90
CA SER A 89 -7.19 10.83 4.27
C SER A 89 -5.67 11.02 4.19
N ALA A 90 -5.18 11.83 3.26
CA ALA A 90 -3.76 12.13 3.18
C ALA A 90 -3.24 12.83 4.44
N VAL A 91 -4.03 13.75 4.99
CA VAL A 91 -3.68 14.41 6.26
C VAL A 91 -3.60 13.38 7.39
N ASP A 92 -4.59 12.49 7.48
CA ASP A 92 -4.61 11.45 8.51
C ASP A 92 -3.45 10.47 8.37
N SER A 93 -2.91 10.26 7.15
CA SER A 93 -1.81 9.35 6.93
C SER A 93 -0.54 9.75 7.70
N TYR A 94 -0.34 11.03 7.96
CA TYR A 94 0.82 11.50 8.74
C TYR A 94 0.75 11.08 10.21
N ARG A 95 -0.46 10.81 10.71
CA ARG A 95 -0.64 10.37 12.11
C ARG A 95 -0.12 8.97 12.37
N VAL A 96 0.00 8.16 11.31
CA VAL A 96 0.51 6.79 11.43
C VAL A 96 1.92 6.66 10.84
N CYS A 97 2.64 7.76 10.71
CA CYS A 97 4.03 7.78 10.25
C CYS A 97 4.21 7.11 8.88
N ALA A 98 3.30 7.39 7.95
CA ALA A 98 3.43 6.87 6.59
C ALA A 98 4.67 7.43 5.90
N SER A 99 5.31 6.63 5.06
CA SER A 99 6.47 7.04 4.27
C SER A 99 6.09 7.97 3.12
N GLY A 100 4.82 7.93 2.70
CA GLY A 100 4.33 8.81 1.66
C GLY A 100 2.88 8.51 1.31
N PHE A 101 2.34 9.28 0.38
CA PHE A 101 1.02 9.00 -0.19
C PHE A 101 0.95 9.48 -1.63
N LEU A 102 0.04 8.89 -2.40
CA LEU A 102 -0.28 9.29 -3.77
C LEU A 102 -1.77 9.50 -3.88
N LEU A 103 -2.18 10.53 -4.62
CA LEU A 103 -3.59 10.77 -4.89
C LEU A 103 -4.03 10.04 -6.16
N LYS A 104 -5.21 9.43 -6.13
CA LYS A 104 -5.83 8.85 -7.33
C LYS A 104 -6.42 9.95 -8.19
N PRO A 105 -6.41 9.82 -9.52
CA PRO A 105 -5.80 8.72 -10.26
C PRO A 105 -4.28 8.77 -10.25
N VAL A 106 -3.65 7.60 -10.18
CA VAL A 106 -2.19 7.49 -10.16
C VAL A 106 -1.65 7.60 -11.58
N HIS A 107 -0.62 8.41 -11.75
CA HIS A 107 0.06 8.59 -13.03
C HIS A 107 1.50 8.09 -12.93
N TRP A 108 2.06 7.69 -14.07
CA TRP A 108 3.38 7.09 -14.08
C TRP A 108 4.48 7.99 -13.48
N GLU A 109 4.37 9.30 -13.63
CA GLU A 109 5.33 10.27 -13.11
C GLU A 109 5.21 10.53 -11.60
N ASP A 110 4.13 10.07 -10.98
CA ASP A 110 3.84 10.35 -9.57
C ASP A 110 4.61 9.46 -8.59
#